data_c7c01cb61b6ca170b4be8bc8500ad49d
#
_entry.id   c7c01cb61b6ca170b4be8bc8500ad49d
#
_cell.length_a   1.000
_cell.length_b   1.000
_cell.length_c   1.000
_cell.angle_alpha   90.00
_cell.angle_beta   90.00
_cell.angle_gamma   90.00
#
_symmetry.space_group_name_H-M   'P 1'
#
loop_
_entity.id
_entity.type
_entity.pdbx_description
1 polymer ?
#
loop_
_entity_poly.entity_id
_entity_poly.type
_entity_poly.pdbx_seq_one_letter_code
_entity_poly.pdbx_strand_id
1 'polypeptide(L)'
;QQAVAKNIGVPVTTNYDIWKNNPEKVFGVTKEWADENPNTHLAVIKALIRAGQWLDATKKKGIFRRGLDLVNREEAARILSQPNYVGADYEVIKNSMTGFFYFQKSDKREMPDFNVFYRYYCTYPWYSDGIWFLTQMRRWGQITEPKSDEWYHKTAKEVYRPDIYLKAAKMLLDEGVIDKNDIPWDTDGYKPPTSDFIDG
;
A
#
# COMPACT_ATOMS: atom_id res chain seq x y z
N GLN A 1 7.65 -11.53 -10.52
CA GLN A 1 8.77 -11.22 -11.45
C GLN A 1 9.91 -12.24 -11.35
N GLN A 2 10.22 -12.80 -10.18
CA GLN A 2 11.26 -13.84 -10.05
C GLN A 2 10.95 -15.11 -10.87
N ALA A 3 9.70 -15.54 -10.92
CA ALA A 3 9.30 -16.71 -11.68
C ALA A 3 9.58 -16.53 -13.18
N VAL A 4 9.28 -15.35 -13.71
CA VAL A 4 9.59 -15.00 -15.11
C VAL A 4 11.10 -14.93 -15.35
N ALA A 5 11.84 -14.26 -14.48
CA ALA A 5 13.31 -14.13 -14.59
C ALA A 5 14.00 -15.50 -14.57
N LYS A 6 13.56 -16.41 -13.69
CA LYS A 6 14.08 -17.78 -13.57
C LYS A 6 13.51 -18.76 -14.61
N ASN A 7 12.60 -18.31 -15.45
CA ASN A 7 11.93 -19.12 -16.48
C ASN A 7 11.17 -20.33 -15.93
N ILE A 8 10.53 -20.18 -14.76
CA ILE A 8 9.78 -21.24 -14.08
C ILE A 8 8.28 -20.96 -13.98
N GLY A 9 7.82 -19.82 -14.50
CA GLY A 9 6.41 -19.47 -14.53
C GLY A 9 6.17 -18.10 -15.16
N VAL A 10 4.91 -17.88 -15.52
CA VAL A 10 4.42 -16.61 -16.07
C VAL A 10 3.19 -16.14 -15.29
N PRO A 11 3.01 -14.84 -15.04
CA PRO A 11 1.78 -14.32 -14.47
C PRO A 11 0.64 -14.41 -15.50
N VAL A 12 -0.56 -14.68 -15.04
CA VAL A 12 -1.78 -14.68 -15.87
C VAL A 12 -2.38 -13.28 -15.92
N THR A 13 -2.48 -12.64 -14.76
CA THR A 13 -3.01 -11.29 -14.58
C THR A 13 -2.42 -10.67 -13.33
N THR A 14 -2.69 -9.40 -13.06
CA THR A 14 -2.31 -8.72 -11.82
C THR A 14 -3.53 -8.34 -11.01
N ASN A 15 -3.35 -8.12 -9.71
CA ASN A 15 -4.42 -7.61 -8.85
C ASN A 15 -4.94 -6.24 -9.34
N TYR A 16 -4.07 -5.43 -9.94
CA TYR A 16 -4.43 -4.14 -10.53
C TYR A 16 -5.41 -4.30 -11.71
N ASP A 17 -5.23 -5.33 -12.55
CA ASP A 17 -6.14 -5.63 -13.67
C ASP A 17 -7.50 -6.15 -13.18
N ILE A 18 -7.51 -6.85 -12.04
CA ILE A 18 -8.74 -7.38 -11.44
C ILE A 18 -9.52 -6.28 -10.73
N TRP A 19 -8.83 -5.48 -9.92
CA TRP A 19 -9.42 -4.42 -9.14
C TRP A 19 -8.39 -3.35 -8.80
N LYS A 20 -8.45 -2.20 -9.45
CA LYS A 20 -7.56 -1.08 -9.18
C LYS A 20 -7.71 -0.59 -7.75
N ASN A 21 -6.58 -0.23 -7.15
CA ASN A 21 -6.52 0.25 -5.76
C ASN A 21 -7.10 -0.75 -4.73
N ASN A 22 -7.05 -2.04 -5.04
CA ASN A 22 -7.45 -3.10 -4.11
C ASN A 22 -6.64 -3.02 -2.79
N PRO A 23 -7.25 -3.39 -1.64
CA PRO A 23 -6.50 -3.56 -0.40
C PRO A 23 -5.48 -4.70 -0.53
N GLU A 24 -4.31 -4.52 0.05
CA GLU A 24 -3.24 -5.50 0.01
C GLU A 24 -2.66 -5.72 1.41
N LYS A 25 -1.35 -5.52 1.58
CA LYS A 25 -0.67 -5.74 2.85
C LYS A 25 -0.93 -4.62 3.84
N VAL A 26 -0.94 -4.97 5.11
CA VAL A 26 -1.08 -4.03 6.22
C VAL A 26 0.13 -4.14 7.14
N PHE A 27 0.48 -3.04 7.80
CA PHE A 27 1.32 -3.07 8.99
C PHE A 27 0.43 -3.35 10.19
N GLY A 28 0.61 -4.52 10.81
CA GLY A 28 -0.17 -4.95 11.96
C GLY A 28 0.73 -5.20 13.17
N VAL A 29 0.20 -4.86 14.35
CA VAL A 29 0.80 -5.15 15.65
C VAL A 29 -0.27 -5.72 16.58
N THR A 30 0.13 -6.42 17.63
CA THR A 30 -0.84 -6.86 18.64
C THR A 30 -1.36 -5.67 19.44
N LYS A 31 -2.58 -5.81 19.97
CA LYS A 31 -3.16 -4.77 20.82
C LYS A 31 -2.29 -4.48 22.04
N GLU A 32 -1.80 -5.54 22.68
CA GLU A 32 -0.93 -5.44 23.86
C GLU A 32 0.32 -4.63 23.56
N TRP A 33 1.00 -4.96 22.45
CA TRP A 33 2.20 -4.21 22.05
C TRP A 33 1.89 -2.73 21.75
N ALA A 34 0.77 -2.46 21.08
CA ALA A 34 0.37 -1.07 20.78
C ALA A 34 0.08 -0.26 22.04
N ASP A 35 -0.58 -0.88 23.03
CA ASP A 35 -0.92 -0.26 24.30
C ASP A 35 0.33 -0.01 25.18
N GLU A 36 1.28 -0.95 25.18
CA GLU A 36 2.53 -0.85 25.94
C GLU A 36 3.56 0.11 25.28
N ASN A 37 3.48 0.29 23.95
CA ASN A 37 4.47 1.02 23.16
C ASN A 37 3.88 2.15 22.29
N PRO A 38 3.01 3.04 22.82
CA PRO A 38 2.27 4.00 22.00
C PRO A 38 3.18 4.98 21.24
N ASN A 39 4.28 5.40 21.82
CA ASN A 39 5.24 6.31 21.19
C ASN A 39 6.04 5.63 20.08
N THR A 40 6.45 4.37 20.31
CA THR A 40 7.16 3.57 19.30
C THR A 40 6.23 3.26 18.13
N HIS A 41 4.96 2.88 18.41
CA HIS A 41 3.94 2.67 17.39
C HIS A 41 3.76 3.90 16.51
N LEU A 42 3.56 5.07 17.11
CA LEU A 42 3.44 6.35 16.40
C LEU A 42 4.67 6.65 15.54
N ALA A 43 5.88 6.42 16.08
CA ALA A 43 7.13 6.66 15.37
C ALA A 43 7.29 5.72 14.15
N VAL A 44 6.90 4.46 14.27
CA VAL A 44 6.91 3.50 13.15
C VAL A 44 5.92 3.90 12.07
N ILE A 45 4.69 4.27 12.43
CA ILE A 45 3.70 4.77 11.44
C ILE A 45 4.22 6.00 10.73
N LYS A 46 4.80 6.97 11.46
CA LYS A 46 5.44 8.16 10.88
C LYS A 46 6.54 7.79 9.89
N ALA A 47 7.40 6.83 10.23
CA ALA A 47 8.47 6.34 9.36
C ALA A 47 7.93 5.68 8.08
N LEU A 48 6.85 4.89 8.19
CA LEU A 48 6.21 4.23 7.04
C LEU A 48 5.57 5.25 6.08
N ILE A 49 4.85 6.26 6.60
CA ILE A 49 4.28 7.34 5.78
C ILE A 49 5.41 8.07 5.03
N ARG A 50 6.50 8.42 5.74
CA ARG A 50 7.65 9.10 5.14
C ARG A 50 8.35 8.24 4.08
N ALA A 51 8.53 6.95 4.32
CA ALA A 51 9.11 6.04 3.35
C ALA A 51 8.24 5.91 2.09
N GLY A 52 6.93 5.79 2.25
CA GLY A 52 5.98 5.78 1.14
C GLY A 52 6.05 7.07 0.31
N GLN A 53 6.04 8.22 0.97
CA GLN A 53 6.17 9.54 0.34
C GLN A 53 7.48 9.67 -0.44
N TRP A 54 8.58 9.18 0.10
CA TRP A 54 9.89 9.18 -0.56
C TRP A 54 9.88 8.29 -1.82
N LEU A 55 9.26 7.10 -1.75
CA LEU A 55 9.13 6.18 -2.88
C LEU A 55 8.23 6.70 -3.99
N ASP A 56 7.17 7.44 -3.64
CA ASP A 56 6.21 8.01 -4.59
C ASP A 56 6.48 9.49 -4.90
N ALA A 57 7.68 9.98 -4.56
CA ALA A 57 8.08 11.35 -4.89
C ALA A 57 7.93 11.62 -6.38
N THR A 58 7.43 12.81 -6.71
CA THR A 58 7.23 13.25 -8.10
C THR A 58 8.27 14.29 -8.49
N LYS A 59 8.75 14.24 -9.73
CA LYS A 59 9.62 15.30 -10.28
C LYS A 59 8.85 16.62 -10.31
N LYS A 60 9.37 17.63 -9.61
CA LYS A 60 8.90 18.99 -9.74
C LYS A 60 9.48 19.59 -11.03
N LYS A 61 8.65 19.82 -12.03
CA LYS A 61 9.03 20.57 -13.22
C LYS A 61 8.06 21.75 -13.39
N GLY A 62 8.45 22.92 -12.86
CA GLY A 62 7.59 24.10 -12.87
C GLY A 62 6.33 23.93 -12.01
N ILE A 63 5.18 24.39 -12.53
CA ILE A 63 3.88 24.34 -11.86
C ILE A 63 3.22 22.94 -11.97
N PHE A 64 3.75 22.05 -12.82
CA PHE A 64 3.15 20.74 -13.09
C PHE A 64 4.00 19.59 -12.52
N ARG A 65 3.39 18.75 -11.69
CA ARG A 65 3.95 17.47 -11.29
C ARG A 65 3.85 16.50 -12.48
N ARG A 66 4.99 16.10 -13.06
CA ARG A 66 5.04 15.12 -14.15
C ARG A 66 5.73 13.85 -13.69
N GLY A 67 4.95 12.79 -13.48
CA GLY A 67 5.44 11.43 -13.27
C GLY A 67 6.19 11.23 -11.95
N LEU A 68 6.51 9.98 -11.66
CA LEU A 68 7.30 9.59 -10.51
C LEU A 68 8.77 9.95 -10.71
N ASP A 69 9.45 10.32 -9.63
CA ASP A 69 10.90 10.34 -9.59
C ASP A 69 11.41 8.92 -9.33
N LEU A 70 11.88 8.27 -10.38
CA LEU A 70 12.32 6.87 -10.30
C LEU A 70 13.64 6.68 -9.56
N VAL A 71 14.40 7.74 -9.28
CA VAL A 71 15.70 7.69 -8.59
C VAL A 71 15.54 7.03 -7.21
N ASN A 72 14.55 7.45 -6.43
CA ASN A 72 14.29 6.89 -5.11
C ASN A 72 13.86 5.43 -5.19
N ARG A 73 13.09 5.06 -6.20
CA ARG A 73 12.65 3.67 -6.41
C ARG A 73 13.78 2.76 -6.86
N GLU A 74 14.71 3.25 -7.68
CA GLU A 74 15.94 2.52 -8.04
C GLU A 74 16.84 2.33 -6.83
N GLU A 75 17.00 3.36 -5.98
CA GLU A 75 17.74 3.24 -4.74
C GLU A 75 17.12 2.24 -3.78
N ALA A 76 15.79 2.26 -3.62
CA ALA A 76 15.06 1.26 -2.85
C ALA A 76 15.30 -0.16 -3.40
N ALA A 77 15.28 -0.33 -4.72
CA ALA A 77 15.55 -1.62 -5.34
C ALA A 77 16.96 -2.11 -5.02
N ARG A 78 17.96 -1.21 -5.00
CA ARG A 78 19.35 -1.53 -4.63
C ARG A 78 19.45 -1.95 -3.17
N ILE A 79 18.77 -1.25 -2.25
CA ILE A 79 18.71 -1.61 -0.83
C ILE A 79 18.05 -2.98 -0.67
N LEU A 80 16.87 -3.18 -1.28
CA LEU A 80 16.10 -4.41 -1.14
C LEU A 80 16.77 -5.64 -1.77
N SER A 81 17.66 -5.46 -2.76
CA SER A 81 18.40 -6.57 -3.36
C SER A 81 19.46 -7.16 -2.44
N GLN A 82 19.84 -6.47 -1.36
CA GLN A 82 20.83 -6.97 -0.42
C GLN A 82 20.32 -8.20 0.37
N PRO A 83 21.21 -9.14 0.75
CA PRO A 83 20.80 -10.40 1.41
C PRO A 83 20.03 -10.22 2.72
N ASN A 84 20.26 -9.12 3.44
CA ASN A 84 19.59 -8.82 4.72
C ASN A 84 18.14 -8.31 4.56
N TYR A 85 17.70 -8.09 3.33
CA TYR A 85 16.35 -7.61 3.01
C TYR A 85 15.62 -8.65 2.15
N VAL A 86 15.18 -8.29 0.94
CA VAL A 86 14.50 -9.23 0.04
C VAL A 86 15.47 -10.23 -0.56
N GLY A 87 16.72 -9.83 -0.82
CA GLY A 87 17.78 -10.72 -1.34
C GLY A 87 17.49 -11.25 -2.74
N ALA A 88 16.61 -10.60 -3.51
CA ALA A 88 16.36 -10.95 -4.89
C ALA A 88 17.25 -10.13 -5.83
N ASP A 89 17.38 -10.58 -7.08
CA ASP A 89 18.15 -9.89 -8.10
C ASP A 89 17.70 -8.43 -8.26
N TYR A 90 18.66 -7.51 -8.34
CA TYR A 90 18.40 -6.08 -8.42
C TYR A 90 17.51 -5.71 -9.61
N GLU A 91 17.81 -6.25 -10.81
CA GLU A 91 17.01 -5.93 -12.02
C GLU A 91 15.58 -6.45 -11.92
N VAL A 92 15.36 -7.57 -11.23
CA VAL A 92 14.02 -8.11 -10.96
C VAL A 92 13.21 -7.19 -10.06
N ILE A 93 13.82 -6.69 -8.98
CA ILE A 93 13.17 -5.74 -8.07
C ILE A 93 12.95 -4.40 -8.75
N LYS A 94 13.99 -3.85 -9.40
CA LYS A 94 13.97 -2.57 -10.08
C LYS A 94 12.85 -2.47 -11.11
N ASN A 95 12.66 -3.48 -11.94
CA ASN A 95 11.63 -3.47 -12.98
C ASN A 95 10.24 -3.19 -12.38
N SER A 96 9.83 -3.97 -11.38
CA SER A 96 8.51 -3.76 -10.74
C SER A 96 8.43 -2.43 -9.97
N MET A 97 9.52 -2.02 -9.31
CA MET A 97 9.58 -0.74 -8.58
C MET A 97 9.48 0.47 -9.51
N THR A 98 10.02 0.38 -10.73
CA THR A 98 10.03 1.49 -11.70
C THR A 98 8.87 1.47 -12.69
N GLY A 99 7.86 0.64 -12.45
CA GLY A 99 6.62 0.62 -13.23
C GLY A 99 6.69 -0.24 -14.49
N PHE A 100 7.58 -1.23 -14.51
CA PHE A 100 7.64 -2.22 -15.57
C PHE A 100 7.32 -3.61 -15.04
N PHE A 101 6.52 -4.35 -15.79
CA PHE A 101 6.11 -5.69 -15.45
C PHE A 101 6.31 -6.64 -16.62
N TYR A 102 6.94 -7.78 -16.36
CA TYR A 102 7.15 -8.80 -17.36
C TYR A 102 6.11 -9.91 -17.21
N PHE A 103 5.31 -10.14 -18.24
CA PHE A 103 4.42 -11.29 -18.37
C PHE A 103 5.19 -12.51 -18.94
N GLN A 104 6.16 -12.22 -19.80
CA GLN A 104 7.17 -13.18 -20.29
C GLN A 104 8.48 -12.40 -20.47
N LYS A 105 9.60 -13.09 -20.70
CA LYS A 105 10.89 -12.41 -20.98
C LYS A 105 10.82 -11.44 -22.16
N SER A 106 9.97 -11.74 -23.15
CA SER A 106 9.73 -10.91 -24.34
C SER A 106 8.52 -9.98 -24.24
N ASP A 107 7.71 -10.10 -23.18
CA ASP A 107 6.49 -9.28 -22.98
C ASP A 107 6.66 -8.40 -21.75
N LYS A 108 7.26 -7.24 -21.95
CA LYS A 108 7.44 -6.18 -20.97
C LYS A 108 6.36 -5.11 -21.16
N ARG A 109 5.59 -4.82 -20.13
CA ARG A 109 4.53 -3.81 -20.15
C ARG A 109 4.79 -2.71 -19.15
N GLU A 110 4.34 -1.49 -19.48
CA GLU A 110 4.33 -0.36 -18.56
C GLU A 110 3.12 -0.50 -17.64
N MET A 111 3.39 -0.54 -16.34
CA MET A 111 2.39 -0.59 -15.27
C MET A 111 2.83 0.33 -14.13
N PRO A 112 2.73 1.66 -14.30
CA PRO A 112 3.29 2.65 -13.37
C PRO A 112 2.64 2.58 -11.98
N ASP A 113 1.44 2.04 -11.89
CA ASP A 113 0.69 1.86 -10.64
C ASP A 113 0.73 0.41 -10.12
N PHE A 114 1.62 -0.44 -10.64
CA PHE A 114 1.80 -1.79 -10.12
C PHE A 114 2.26 -1.78 -8.64
N ASN A 115 3.16 -0.87 -8.29
CA ASN A 115 3.55 -0.58 -6.92
C ASN A 115 3.19 0.85 -6.56
N VAL A 116 2.28 1.03 -5.62
CA VAL A 116 1.88 2.32 -5.06
C VAL A 116 2.19 2.31 -3.57
N PHE A 117 2.91 3.33 -3.08
CA PHE A 117 3.38 3.40 -1.70
C PHE A 117 2.80 4.58 -0.91
N TYR A 118 2.29 5.61 -1.59
CA TYR A 118 1.77 6.82 -0.94
C TYR A 118 0.62 7.47 -1.70
N ARG A 119 0.69 7.46 -3.04
CA ARG A 119 -0.36 8.04 -3.89
C ARG A 119 -1.71 7.39 -3.62
N TYR A 120 -2.79 8.09 -3.95
CA TYR A 120 -4.17 7.59 -3.84
C TYR A 120 -4.57 7.21 -2.42
N TYR A 121 -3.90 7.81 -1.41
CA TYR A 121 -4.12 7.51 0.01
C TYR A 121 -3.96 6.02 0.35
N CYS A 122 -3.08 5.31 -0.36
CA CYS A 122 -2.95 3.85 -0.25
C CYS A 122 -2.44 3.38 1.11
N THR A 123 -1.77 4.24 1.88
CA THR A 123 -1.30 3.95 3.24
C THR A 123 -2.31 4.26 4.33
N TYR A 124 -3.42 4.95 3.99
CA TYR A 124 -4.45 5.26 4.97
C TYR A 124 -5.24 3.98 5.33
N PRO A 125 -5.42 3.68 6.63
CA PRO A 125 -6.11 2.47 7.07
C PRO A 125 -7.64 2.65 6.98
N TRP A 126 -8.20 2.41 5.81
CA TRP A 126 -9.63 2.53 5.54
C TRP A 126 -10.43 1.45 6.24
N TYR A 127 -11.50 1.82 6.95
CA TYR A 127 -12.43 0.84 7.53
C TYR A 127 -13.09 -0.04 6.47
N SER A 128 -13.38 0.51 5.30
CA SER A 128 -13.92 -0.25 4.18
C SER A 128 -13.00 -1.39 3.73
N ASP A 129 -11.67 -1.20 3.76
CA ASP A 129 -10.72 -2.28 3.46
C ASP A 129 -10.80 -3.40 4.51
N GLY A 130 -10.91 -3.03 5.79
CA GLY A 130 -11.10 -4.00 6.88
C GLY A 130 -12.40 -4.78 6.74
N ILE A 131 -13.51 -4.12 6.43
CA ILE A 131 -14.80 -4.76 6.19
C ILE A 131 -14.71 -5.72 5.00
N TRP A 132 -14.08 -5.29 3.90
CA TRP A 132 -13.89 -6.17 2.74
C TRP A 132 -13.10 -7.44 3.11
N PHE A 133 -11.98 -7.34 3.85
CA PHE A 133 -11.25 -8.53 4.30
C PHE A 133 -12.11 -9.43 5.18
N LEU A 134 -12.85 -8.89 6.13
CA LEU A 134 -13.73 -9.67 7.00
C LEU A 134 -14.84 -10.39 6.19
N THR A 135 -15.41 -9.74 5.18
CA THR A 135 -16.39 -10.37 4.29
C THR A 135 -15.77 -11.48 3.46
N GLN A 136 -14.55 -11.31 2.96
CA GLN A 136 -13.84 -12.39 2.26
C GLN A 136 -13.46 -13.54 3.21
N MET A 137 -13.02 -13.27 4.44
CA MET A 137 -12.79 -14.29 5.45
C MET A 137 -14.08 -15.10 5.75
N ARG A 138 -15.24 -14.45 5.76
CA ARG A 138 -16.53 -15.11 5.88
C ARG A 138 -16.85 -15.95 4.63
N ARG A 139 -16.66 -15.39 3.44
CA ARG A 139 -16.88 -16.07 2.15
C ARG A 139 -16.08 -17.36 2.04
N TRP A 140 -14.84 -17.35 2.49
CA TRP A 140 -13.89 -18.47 2.38
C TRP A 140 -13.85 -19.37 3.63
N GLY A 141 -14.79 -19.19 4.57
CA GLY A 141 -14.97 -20.10 5.71
C GLY A 141 -13.97 -19.91 6.86
N GLN A 142 -13.16 -18.86 6.86
CA GLN A 142 -12.31 -18.52 8.00
C GLN A 142 -13.14 -17.98 9.18
N ILE A 143 -14.21 -17.27 8.86
CA ILE A 143 -15.26 -16.90 9.84
C ILE A 143 -16.43 -17.84 9.57
N THR A 144 -16.67 -18.80 10.44
CA THR A 144 -17.68 -19.85 10.26
C THR A 144 -19.09 -19.40 10.59
N GLU A 145 -19.23 -18.55 11.62
CA GLU A 145 -20.52 -18.08 12.09
C GLU A 145 -21.01 -16.85 11.31
N PRO A 146 -22.29 -16.76 10.96
CA PRO A 146 -22.89 -15.54 10.43
C PRO A 146 -22.67 -14.37 11.39
N LYS A 147 -22.36 -13.20 10.84
CA LYS A 147 -22.16 -11.95 11.58
C LYS A 147 -23.11 -10.89 11.06
N SER A 148 -23.54 -9.97 11.94
CA SER A 148 -24.32 -8.81 11.55
C SER A 148 -23.44 -7.74 10.87
N ASP A 149 -24.05 -6.86 10.08
CA ASP A 149 -23.34 -5.72 9.48
C ASP A 149 -22.67 -4.86 10.55
N GLU A 150 -23.33 -4.65 11.68
CA GLU A 150 -22.78 -3.92 12.82
C GLU A 150 -21.47 -4.56 13.32
N TRP A 151 -21.40 -5.88 13.37
CA TRP A 151 -20.20 -6.59 13.79
C TRP A 151 -19.02 -6.31 12.86
N TYR A 152 -19.22 -6.29 11.53
CA TYR A 152 -18.17 -5.99 10.56
C TYR A 152 -17.63 -4.57 10.76
N HIS A 153 -18.53 -3.59 10.88
CA HIS A 153 -18.15 -2.20 11.11
C HIS A 153 -17.44 -1.99 12.45
N LYS A 154 -17.92 -2.58 13.52
CA LYS A 154 -17.30 -2.50 14.84
C LYS A 154 -15.90 -3.11 14.84
N THR A 155 -15.78 -4.33 14.31
CA THR A 155 -14.49 -5.04 14.25
C THR A 155 -13.45 -4.27 13.41
N ALA A 156 -13.85 -3.73 12.25
CA ALA A 156 -12.96 -2.91 11.45
C ALA A 156 -12.49 -1.67 12.21
N LYS A 157 -13.35 -0.98 12.93
CA LYS A 157 -13.01 0.20 13.75
C LYS A 157 -12.12 -0.12 14.96
N GLU A 158 -12.21 -1.32 15.51
CA GLU A 158 -11.34 -1.76 16.60
C GLU A 158 -9.92 -2.09 16.13
N VAL A 159 -9.77 -2.58 14.89
CA VAL A 159 -8.51 -3.05 14.33
C VAL A 159 -7.78 -1.97 13.52
N TYR A 160 -8.51 -1.26 12.65
CA TYR A 160 -7.93 -0.22 11.82
C TYR A 160 -7.83 1.08 12.62
N ARG A 161 -6.66 1.71 12.62
CA ARG A 161 -6.32 2.84 13.51
C ARG A 161 -5.99 4.12 12.73
N PRO A 162 -6.99 4.72 12.01
CA PRO A 162 -6.78 5.99 11.33
C PRO A 162 -6.42 7.13 12.29
N ASP A 163 -6.81 7.05 13.55
CA ASP A 163 -6.45 8.02 14.58
C ASP A 163 -4.93 8.13 14.79
N ILE A 164 -4.22 6.98 14.85
CA ILE A 164 -2.75 6.96 14.98
C ILE A 164 -2.10 7.43 13.67
N TYR A 165 -2.64 6.98 12.52
CA TYR A 165 -2.17 7.42 11.21
C TYR A 165 -2.25 8.94 11.04
N LEU A 166 -3.40 9.55 11.33
CA LEU A 166 -3.62 10.99 11.22
C LEU A 166 -2.72 11.78 12.19
N LYS A 167 -2.48 11.27 13.39
CA LYS A 167 -1.53 11.86 14.34
C LYS A 167 -0.10 11.87 13.80
N ALA A 168 0.35 10.75 13.20
CA ALA A 168 1.67 10.65 12.57
C ALA A 168 1.78 11.56 11.33
N ALA A 169 0.74 11.58 10.49
CA ALA A 169 0.67 12.44 9.32
C ALA A 169 0.70 13.93 9.69
N LYS A 170 0.00 14.33 10.78
CA LYS A 170 0.04 15.71 11.28
C LYS A 170 1.45 16.14 11.66
N MET A 171 2.21 15.27 12.32
CA MET A 171 3.61 15.56 12.65
C MET A 171 4.44 15.79 11.39
N LEU A 172 4.27 14.96 10.34
CA LEU A 172 4.98 15.12 9.07
C LEU A 172 4.56 16.38 8.31
N LEU A 173 3.29 16.76 8.40
CA LEU A 173 2.79 18.01 7.82
C LEU A 173 3.43 19.22 8.53
N ASP A 174 3.51 19.22 9.87
CA ASP A 174 4.11 20.30 10.65
C ASP A 174 5.63 20.40 10.41
N GLU A 175 6.29 19.29 10.09
CA GLU A 175 7.69 19.22 9.67
C GLU A 175 7.91 19.62 8.19
N GLY A 176 6.85 19.89 7.43
CA GLY A 176 6.93 20.24 6.02
C GLY A 176 7.37 19.08 5.11
N VAL A 177 7.23 17.81 5.55
CA VAL A 177 7.60 16.61 4.81
C VAL A 177 6.52 16.20 3.82
N ILE A 178 5.25 16.40 4.17
CA ILE A 178 4.08 16.10 3.34
C ILE A 178 3.21 17.33 3.14
N ASP A 179 2.40 17.31 2.08
CA ASP A 179 1.43 18.38 1.81
C ASP A 179 0.06 18.04 2.44
N LYS A 180 -0.74 19.07 2.74
CA LYS A 180 -2.09 18.89 3.30
C LYS A 180 -2.97 18.00 2.42
N ASN A 181 -2.87 18.12 1.11
CA ASN A 181 -3.69 17.37 0.14
C ASN A 181 -3.25 15.91 -0.04
N ASP A 182 -2.16 15.50 0.60
CA ASP A 182 -1.66 14.12 0.51
C ASP A 182 -2.39 13.15 1.45
N ILE A 183 -3.22 13.67 2.36
CA ILE A 183 -3.89 12.90 3.42
C ILE A 183 -5.40 13.20 3.39
N PRO A 184 -6.27 12.19 3.55
CA PRO A 184 -7.73 12.38 3.58
C PRO A 184 -8.19 12.80 5.00
N TRP A 185 -7.93 14.05 5.38
CA TRP A 185 -8.19 14.57 6.74
C TRP A 185 -9.67 14.54 7.15
N ASP A 186 -10.56 14.80 6.19
CA ASP A 186 -11.98 15.01 6.45
C ASP A 186 -12.85 13.79 6.07
N THR A 187 -12.27 12.58 6.15
CA THR A 187 -12.99 11.35 5.84
C THR A 187 -13.58 10.71 7.09
N ASP A 188 -14.71 10.01 6.92
CA ASP A 188 -15.29 9.12 7.92
C ASP A 188 -14.59 7.75 8.01
N GLY A 189 -13.53 7.53 7.20
CA GLY A 189 -12.75 6.31 7.15
C GLY A 189 -13.22 5.28 6.12
N TYR A 190 -14.18 5.64 5.27
CA TYR A 190 -14.65 4.79 4.19
C TYR A 190 -14.22 5.32 2.82
N LYS A 191 -13.65 4.45 2.00
CA LYS A 191 -13.34 4.78 0.60
C LYS A 191 -14.65 4.98 -0.18
N PRO A 192 -14.69 5.94 -1.11
CA PRO A 192 -15.76 5.96 -2.09
C PRO A 192 -15.73 4.66 -2.92
N PRO A 193 -16.89 4.19 -3.41
CA PRO A 193 -16.96 3.04 -4.30
C PRO A 193 -16.03 3.22 -5.51
N THR A 194 -15.35 2.15 -5.91
CA THR A 194 -14.57 2.13 -7.15
C THR A 194 -15.39 1.46 -8.24
N SER A 195 -15.39 2.06 -9.43
CA SER A 195 -16.09 1.52 -10.62
C SER A 195 -15.23 0.56 -11.44
N ASP A 196 -14.06 0.21 -10.94
CA ASP A 196 -13.01 -0.46 -11.72
C ASP A 196 -12.80 -1.93 -11.28
N PHE A 197 -13.82 -2.58 -10.73
CA PHE A 197 -13.78 -4.01 -10.48
C PHE A 197 -14.07 -4.77 -11.79
N ILE A 198 -13.45 -5.95 -11.98
CA ILE A 198 -13.48 -6.68 -13.26
C ILE A 198 -14.89 -7.12 -13.69
N ASP A 199 -15.80 -7.30 -12.77
CA ASP A 199 -17.19 -7.71 -13.01
C ASP A 199 -18.22 -6.59 -12.81
N GLY A 200 -17.78 -5.34 -12.73
CA GLY A 200 -18.61 -4.13 -12.65
C GLY A 200 -18.87 -3.60 -11.27
#